data_0a9b2df732b1594b288ed45302869b84
#
_entry.id   0a9b2df732b1594b288ed45302869b84
#
_cell.length_a   1.000
_cell.length_b   1.000
_cell.length_c   1.000
_cell.angle_alpha   90.00
_cell.angle_beta   90.00
_cell.angle_gamma   90.00
#
_symmetry.space_group_name_H-M   'P 1'
#
loop_
_entity.id
_entity.type
_entity.pdbx_description
1 polymer ?
#
loop_
_entity_poly.entity_id
_entity_poly.type
_entity_poly.pdbx_seq_one_letter_code
_entity_poly.pdbx_strand_id
1 'polypeptide(L)'
;MNFRHDFAEMAREEFRNLGMSVPKEWDDYEICIKLFQVLQRHINSNIPYYVLYSKELLQKLPYLPESDRREIKRIEWCLRNCQSITEYMSRDINTTSMRKSDFMLKNWEIYHVHLEKVQKNKKCTNPHLLFFQIKGQVAHFIDVKKHPQGSDWFDRDLLEIVYQNWPNLLVYPNGLRSCENLPDNQIYELTKRCVTFIPFHGGVLFPTSMGVMSSGDSGTAVRAIQFIFNSFALWEKQIEKDEENIRVEINRLHHPMPEKLNFSLIIEDNYFVAYEDYAQLKIRMFAIPRLLQSVK
;
A
#
# COMPACT_ATOMS: atom_id res chain seq x y z
N MET A 1 -10.86 -18.31 -20.65
CA MET A 1 -9.93 -17.26 -20.17
C MET A 1 -10.71 -16.28 -19.31
N ASN A 2 -10.26 -16.02 -18.06
CA ASN A 2 -10.86 -15.04 -17.14
C ASN A 2 -9.78 -14.58 -16.13
N PHE A 3 -8.91 -13.69 -16.58
CA PHE A 3 -7.77 -13.24 -15.78
C PHE A 3 -8.15 -12.49 -14.51
N ARG A 4 -9.34 -11.85 -14.48
CA ARG A 4 -9.85 -11.21 -13.27
C ARG A 4 -10.12 -12.23 -12.16
N HIS A 5 -10.77 -13.34 -12.54
CA HIS A 5 -11.07 -14.44 -11.62
C HIS A 5 -9.79 -15.12 -11.15
N ASP A 6 -8.87 -15.43 -12.07
CA ASP A 6 -7.58 -16.04 -11.75
C ASP A 6 -6.79 -15.17 -10.74
N PHE A 7 -6.79 -13.86 -10.94
CA PHE A 7 -6.14 -12.92 -10.02
C PHE A 7 -6.84 -12.87 -8.65
N ALA A 8 -8.16 -12.96 -8.62
CA ALA A 8 -8.90 -13.03 -7.37
C ALA A 8 -8.63 -14.35 -6.61
N GLU A 9 -8.45 -15.48 -7.31
CA GLU A 9 -8.03 -16.74 -6.66
C GLU A 9 -6.62 -16.63 -6.08
N MET A 10 -5.67 -16.00 -6.77
CA MET A 10 -4.35 -15.69 -6.20
C MET A 10 -4.48 -14.80 -4.95
N ALA A 11 -5.37 -13.82 -4.98
CA ALA A 11 -5.63 -12.96 -3.82
C ALA A 11 -6.23 -13.74 -2.64
N ARG A 12 -7.14 -14.69 -2.89
CA ARG A 12 -7.68 -15.60 -1.86
C ARG A 12 -6.59 -16.47 -1.24
N GLU A 13 -5.66 -16.97 -2.06
CA GLU A 13 -4.53 -17.74 -1.57
C GLU A 13 -3.61 -16.90 -0.69
N GLU A 14 -3.31 -15.66 -1.11
CA GLU A 14 -2.48 -14.78 -0.31
C GLU A 14 -3.13 -14.42 1.04
N PHE A 15 -4.45 -14.22 1.09
CA PHE A 15 -5.15 -14.08 2.37
C PHE A 15 -4.96 -15.31 3.27
N ARG A 16 -5.01 -16.52 2.71
CA ARG A 16 -4.73 -17.77 3.47
C ARG A 16 -3.29 -17.80 3.99
N ASN A 17 -2.31 -17.40 3.18
CA ASN A 17 -0.90 -17.31 3.57
C ASN A 17 -0.70 -16.32 4.72
N LEU A 18 -1.45 -15.22 4.72
CA LEU A 18 -1.46 -14.23 5.80
C LEU A 18 -2.25 -14.69 7.04
N GLY A 19 -2.83 -15.89 7.03
CA GLY A 19 -3.65 -16.42 8.11
C GLY A 19 -5.00 -15.70 8.27
N MET A 20 -5.51 -15.10 7.20
CA MET A 20 -6.76 -14.35 7.18
C MET A 20 -7.88 -15.13 6.51
N SER A 21 -9.09 -15.02 7.06
CA SER A 21 -10.29 -15.54 6.42
C SER A 21 -10.87 -14.51 5.43
N VAL A 22 -11.34 -15.01 4.29
CA VAL A 22 -12.02 -14.21 3.27
C VAL A 22 -13.54 -14.40 3.44
N PRO A 23 -14.32 -13.34 3.64
CA PRO A 23 -15.78 -13.41 3.65
C PRO A 23 -16.31 -13.95 2.32
N LYS A 24 -17.35 -14.79 2.39
CA LYS A 24 -17.94 -15.44 1.21
C LYS A 24 -18.68 -14.47 0.29
N GLU A 25 -19.16 -13.36 0.87
CA GLU A 25 -19.90 -12.31 0.18
C GLU A 25 -19.04 -11.40 -0.70
N TRP A 26 -17.71 -11.43 -0.55
CA TRP A 26 -16.82 -10.60 -1.36
C TRP A 26 -16.71 -11.16 -2.78
N ASP A 27 -16.97 -10.31 -3.75
CA ASP A 27 -16.72 -10.61 -5.16
C ASP A 27 -15.21 -10.51 -5.49
N ASP A 28 -14.86 -10.87 -6.72
CA ASP A 28 -13.46 -10.87 -7.19
C ASP A 28 -12.82 -9.47 -7.13
N TYR A 29 -13.60 -8.42 -7.36
CA TYR A 29 -13.11 -7.06 -7.31
C TYR A 29 -12.83 -6.61 -5.86
N GLU A 30 -13.76 -6.88 -4.97
CA GLU A 30 -13.64 -6.52 -3.56
C GLU A 30 -12.48 -7.26 -2.89
N ILE A 31 -12.31 -8.56 -3.13
CA ILE A 31 -11.19 -9.35 -2.61
C ILE A 31 -9.85 -8.71 -2.99
N CYS A 32 -9.68 -8.34 -4.26
CA CYS A 32 -8.43 -7.74 -4.74
C CYS A 32 -8.17 -6.37 -4.09
N ILE A 33 -9.21 -5.53 -3.92
CA ILE A 33 -9.08 -4.25 -3.22
C ILE A 33 -8.65 -4.47 -1.76
N LYS A 34 -9.30 -5.39 -1.05
CA LYS A 34 -8.99 -5.66 0.37
C LYS A 34 -7.57 -6.21 0.53
N LEU A 35 -7.14 -7.12 -0.35
CA LEU A 35 -5.76 -7.59 -0.33
C LEU A 35 -4.78 -6.43 -0.55
N PHE A 36 -5.01 -5.61 -1.57
CA PHE A 36 -4.15 -4.48 -1.85
C PHE A 36 -4.03 -3.53 -0.64
N GLN A 37 -5.13 -3.27 0.08
CA GLN A 37 -5.13 -2.46 1.30
C GLN A 37 -4.35 -3.10 2.45
N VAL A 38 -4.39 -4.43 2.58
CA VAL A 38 -3.56 -5.14 3.56
C VAL A 38 -2.10 -5.00 3.19
N LEU A 39 -1.74 -5.25 1.93
CA LEU A 39 -0.37 -5.15 1.44
C LEU A 39 0.21 -3.73 1.53
N GLN A 40 -0.63 -2.69 1.36
CA GLN A 40 -0.21 -1.29 1.57
C GLN A 40 0.32 -1.00 2.98
N ARG A 41 -0.06 -1.78 3.98
CA ARG A 41 0.44 -1.64 5.35
C ARG A 41 1.79 -2.30 5.54
N HIS A 42 2.14 -3.26 4.69
CA HIS A 42 3.42 -3.95 4.74
C HIS A 42 4.49 -3.16 3.99
N ILE A 43 5.65 -3.09 4.59
CA ILE A 43 6.81 -2.45 3.98
C ILE A 43 7.63 -3.52 3.28
N ASN A 44 7.93 -3.28 2.01
CA ASN A 44 8.73 -4.23 1.22
C ASN A 44 10.15 -4.33 1.79
N SER A 45 10.45 -5.43 2.44
CA SER A 45 11.78 -5.71 3.00
C SER A 45 12.77 -6.31 1.98
N ASN A 46 12.37 -6.51 0.72
CA ASN A 46 13.27 -7.07 -0.30
C ASN A 46 14.18 -6.02 -0.96
N ILE A 47 13.99 -4.74 -0.61
CA ILE A 47 14.79 -3.62 -1.13
C ILE A 47 15.35 -2.79 0.02
N PRO A 48 16.58 -2.26 -0.11
CA PRO A 48 17.14 -1.35 0.87
C PRO A 48 16.52 0.04 0.75
N TYR A 49 16.37 0.73 1.88
CA TYR A 49 15.89 2.11 1.93
C TYR A 49 16.98 3.05 2.41
N TYR A 50 17.09 4.21 1.77
CA TYR A 50 17.78 5.35 2.34
C TYR A 50 16.89 5.97 3.40
N VAL A 51 17.44 6.31 4.57
CA VAL A 51 16.67 6.91 5.66
C VAL A 51 17.08 8.36 5.84
N LEU A 52 16.11 9.27 5.75
CA LEU A 52 16.25 10.69 6.02
C LEU A 52 15.48 11.05 7.28
N TYR A 53 16.02 11.92 8.10
CA TYR A 53 15.39 12.42 9.30
C TYR A 53 14.94 13.86 9.11
N SER A 54 13.76 14.22 9.62
CA SER A 54 13.35 15.63 9.71
C SER A 54 14.28 16.41 10.63
N LYS A 55 14.33 17.72 10.46
CA LYS A 55 15.07 18.61 11.38
C LYS A 55 14.51 18.52 12.80
N GLU A 56 13.20 18.44 12.92
CA GLU A 56 12.45 18.37 14.19
C GLU A 56 12.79 17.08 14.93
N LEU A 57 12.81 15.94 14.24
CA LEU A 57 13.21 14.67 14.86
C LEU A 57 14.67 14.68 15.27
N LEU A 58 15.59 15.22 14.44
CA LEU A 58 17.01 15.33 14.80
C LEU A 58 17.22 16.18 16.05
N GLN A 59 16.47 17.28 16.21
CA GLN A 59 16.52 18.12 17.40
C GLN A 59 15.95 17.43 18.64
N LYS A 60 14.95 16.57 18.46
CA LYS A 60 14.27 15.83 19.52
C LYS A 60 15.05 14.61 20.00
N LEU A 61 15.80 13.95 19.12
CA LEU A 61 16.52 12.70 19.40
C LEU A 61 17.34 12.74 20.71
N PRO A 62 18.14 13.78 21.03
CA PRO A 62 18.92 13.81 22.27
C PRO A 62 18.09 13.75 23.56
N TYR A 63 16.82 14.17 23.49
CA TYR A 63 15.90 14.26 24.62
C TYR A 63 14.98 13.06 24.76
N LEU A 64 14.94 12.17 23.76
CA LEU A 64 14.16 10.92 23.83
C LEU A 64 14.83 9.93 24.81
N PRO A 65 14.03 9.04 25.43
CA PRO A 65 14.56 7.92 26.19
C PRO A 65 15.60 7.13 25.40
N GLU A 66 16.60 6.60 26.08
CA GLU A 66 17.65 5.81 25.42
C GLU A 66 17.08 4.57 24.71
N SER A 67 16.06 3.92 25.32
CA SER A 67 15.32 2.83 24.70
C SER A 67 14.77 3.21 23.32
N ASP A 68 14.12 4.37 23.23
CA ASP A 68 13.50 4.84 21.99
C ASP A 68 14.54 5.14 20.91
N ARG A 69 15.63 5.83 21.31
CA ARG A 69 16.75 6.12 20.40
C ARG A 69 17.36 4.83 19.82
N ARG A 70 17.49 3.79 20.65
CA ARG A 70 18.00 2.50 20.23
C ARG A 70 17.06 1.82 19.23
N GLU A 71 15.76 1.83 19.50
CA GLU A 71 14.79 1.21 18.58
C GLU A 71 14.65 2.00 17.26
N ILE A 72 14.72 3.33 17.27
CA ILE A 72 14.78 4.14 16.04
C ILE A 72 15.99 3.73 15.18
N LYS A 73 17.18 3.60 15.80
CA LYS A 73 18.39 3.15 15.09
C LYS A 73 18.28 1.73 14.58
N ARG A 74 17.59 0.85 15.30
CA ARG A 74 17.35 -0.52 14.87
C ARG A 74 16.40 -0.57 13.68
N ILE A 75 15.29 0.19 13.71
CA ILE A 75 14.36 0.31 12.58
C ILE A 75 15.09 0.88 11.36
N GLU A 76 15.90 1.93 11.52
CA GLU A 76 16.75 2.45 10.44
C GLU A 76 17.66 1.37 9.87
N TRP A 77 18.35 0.60 10.73
CA TRP A 77 19.23 -0.48 10.29
C TRP A 77 18.46 -1.56 9.53
N CYS A 78 17.29 -1.97 10.00
CA CYS A 78 16.44 -2.95 9.31
C CYS A 78 16.08 -2.47 7.89
N LEU A 79 15.60 -1.22 7.76
CA LEU A 79 15.23 -0.65 6.47
C LEU A 79 16.42 -0.56 5.50
N ARG A 80 17.62 -0.20 6.00
CA ARG A 80 18.83 -0.13 5.17
C ARG A 80 19.37 -1.49 4.72
N ASN A 81 19.08 -2.55 5.48
CA ASN A 81 19.66 -3.88 5.28
C ASN A 81 18.64 -4.93 4.83
N CYS A 82 17.55 -4.52 4.19
CA CYS A 82 16.52 -5.44 3.69
C CYS A 82 15.96 -6.37 4.79
N GLN A 83 15.81 -5.85 6.02
CA GLN A 83 15.22 -6.60 7.12
C GLN A 83 13.80 -6.12 7.40
N SER A 84 12.91 -7.06 7.70
CA SER A 84 11.53 -6.75 8.02
C SER A 84 11.42 -5.95 9.32
N ILE A 85 10.53 -4.93 9.30
CA ILE A 85 10.12 -4.19 10.50
C ILE A 85 8.70 -4.55 10.95
N THR A 86 8.14 -5.64 10.43
CA THR A 86 6.77 -6.08 10.76
C THR A 86 6.57 -6.28 12.26
N GLU A 87 7.61 -6.69 12.99
CA GLU A 87 7.56 -6.86 14.46
C GLU A 87 7.34 -5.55 15.24
N TYR A 88 7.51 -4.38 14.59
CA TYR A 88 7.25 -3.06 15.16
C TYR A 88 5.90 -2.49 14.73
N MET A 89 5.21 -3.14 13.81
CA MET A 89 3.93 -2.67 13.28
C MET A 89 2.77 -3.08 14.19
N SER A 90 1.62 -2.43 14.00
CA SER A 90 0.42 -2.78 14.76
C SER A 90 0.03 -4.26 14.60
N ARG A 91 -0.51 -4.86 15.65
CA ARG A 91 -1.09 -6.22 15.60
C ARG A 91 -2.23 -6.34 14.57
N ASP A 92 -2.87 -5.22 14.27
CA ASP A 92 -3.96 -5.15 13.32
C ASP A 92 -3.47 -4.90 11.87
N ILE A 93 -2.17 -5.11 11.59
CA ILE A 93 -1.61 -4.96 10.24
C ILE A 93 -2.36 -5.84 9.21
N ASN A 94 -2.71 -7.06 9.61
CA ASN A 94 -3.46 -8.01 8.81
C ASN A 94 -4.97 -7.92 9.13
N THR A 95 -5.59 -6.75 8.97
CA THR A 95 -7.04 -6.59 9.13
C THR A 95 -7.67 -5.93 7.92
N THR A 96 -8.85 -6.37 7.55
CA THR A 96 -9.68 -5.73 6.53
C THR A 96 -10.73 -4.80 7.15
N SER A 97 -10.81 -4.74 8.50
CA SER A 97 -11.80 -3.94 9.21
C SER A 97 -11.62 -2.44 8.97
N MET A 98 -12.68 -1.80 8.51
CA MET A 98 -12.72 -0.33 8.32
C MET A 98 -12.64 0.45 9.65
N ARG A 99 -13.15 -0.11 10.75
CA ARG A 99 -13.13 0.54 12.08
C ARG A 99 -11.73 0.74 12.63
N LYS A 100 -10.76 -0.05 12.12
CA LYS A 100 -9.34 0.01 12.48
C LYS A 100 -8.49 0.62 11.37
N SER A 101 -9.09 1.44 10.50
CA SER A 101 -8.36 2.05 9.39
C SER A 101 -7.43 3.15 9.90
N ASP A 102 -6.19 3.06 9.45
CA ASP A 102 -5.18 4.09 9.65
C ASP A 102 -5.40 5.23 8.65
N PHE A 103 -6.00 6.32 9.11
CA PHE A 103 -6.30 7.47 8.26
C PHE A 103 -5.05 8.22 7.81
N MET A 104 -3.98 8.26 8.62
CA MET A 104 -2.72 8.88 8.22
C MET A 104 -2.06 8.09 7.09
N LEU A 105 -2.06 6.78 7.17
CA LEU A 105 -1.55 5.94 6.09
C LEU A 105 -2.44 6.03 4.83
N LYS A 106 -3.76 5.93 4.98
CA LYS A 106 -4.70 5.94 3.84
C LYS A 106 -4.76 7.26 3.09
N ASN A 107 -4.59 8.39 3.76
CA ASN A 107 -4.67 9.70 3.12
C ASN A 107 -3.28 10.27 2.78
N TRP A 108 -2.31 10.06 3.66
CA TRP A 108 -1.03 10.77 3.60
C TRP A 108 0.18 9.86 3.41
N GLU A 109 -0.05 8.54 3.28
CA GLU A 109 1.03 7.53 3.21
C GLU A 109 2.02 7.61 4.39
N ILE A 110 1.56 8.14 5.53
CA ILE A 110 2.34 8.23 6.75
C ILE A 110 2.12 6.97 7.57
N TYR A 111 3.17 6.15 7.65
CA TYR A 111 3.24 4.95 8.47
C TYR A 111 3.54 5.32 9.92
N HIS A 112 3.15 4.43 10.83
CA HIS A 112 3.63 4.48 12.20
C HIS A 112 4.08 3.09 12.65
N VAL A 113 5.12 3.06 13.51
CA VAL A 113 5.63 1.85 14.13
C VAL A 113 5.89 2.10 15.62
N HIS A 114 5.69 1.05 16.42
CA HIS A 114 6.00 1.09 17.84
C HIS A 114 7.51 1.13 18.08
N LEU A 115 7.95 1.82 19.11
CA LEU A 115 9.36 1.81 19.55
C LEU A 115 9.63 0.66 20.54
N GLU A 116 8.94 -0.45 20.32
CA GLU A 116 9.17 -1.76 20.93
C GLU A 116 8.59 -2.85 20.03
N LYS A 117 9.11 -4.07 20.14
CA LYS A 117 8.56 -5.21 19.39
C LYS A 117 7.15 -5.56 19.86
N VAL A 118 6.21 -5.59 18.94
CA VAL A 118 4.81 -5.90 19.19
C VAL A 118 4.63 -7.42 19.33
N GLN A 119 4.21 -7.88 20.50
CA GLN A 119 3.93 -9.29 20.76
C GLN A 119 2.42 -9.57 20.71
N LYS A 120 2.03 -10.71 20.13
CA LYS A 120 0.61 -11.07 19.89
C LYS A 120 -0.27 -10.97 21.14
N ASN A 121 0.25 -11.37 22.30
CA ASN A 121 -0.51 -11.50 23.56
C ASN A 121 -0.08 -10.51 24.64
N LYS A 122 0.74 -9.50 24.32
CA LYS A 122 1.26 -8.54 25.27
C LYS A 122 0.91 -7.11 24.84
N LYS A 123 0.36 -6.32 25.75
CA LYS A 123 0.13 -4.90 25.49
C LYS A 123 1.48 -4.19 25.35
N CYS A 124 1.61 -3.31 24.36
CA CYS A 124 2.76 -2.44 24.25
C CYS A 124 2.86 -1.54 25.49
N THR A 125 4.05 -1.45 26.04
CA THR A 125 4.34 -0.65 27.23
C THR A 125 4.94 0.70 26.88
N ASN A 126 5.65 0.76 25.76
CA ASN A 126 6.19 2.00 25.24
C ASN A 126 5.05 2.84 24.61
N PRO A 127 4.81 4.05 25.09
CA PRO A 127 3.75 4.89 24.55
C PRO A 127 4.13 5.61 23.25
N HIS A 128 5.38 5.49 22.78
CA HIS A 128 5.88 6.24 21.66
C HIS A 128 5.78 5.46 20.32
N LEU A 129 5.44 6.20 19.27
CA LEU A 129 5.44 5.75 17.88
C LEU A 129 6.41 6.59 17.07
N LEU A 130 7.13 5.95 16.15
CA LEU A 130 7.85 6.62 15.08
C LEU A 130 6.92 6.76 13.87
N PHE A 131 6.73 7.99 13.39
CA PHE A 131 5.99 8.30 12.18
C PHE A 131 6.96 8.54 11.03
N PHE A 132 6.65 7.95 9.88
CA PHE A 132 7.49 8.09 8.68
C PHE A 132 6.69 7.88 7.40
N GLN A 133 7.24 8.34 6.27
CA GLN A 133 6.66 8.17 4.93
C GLN A 133 7.70 7.51 4.02
N ILE A 134 7.24 6.64 3.12
CA ILE A 134 8.11 6.01 2.12
C ILE A 134 7.77 6.55 0.74
N LYS A 135 8.81 7.05 0.03
CA LYS A 135 8.69 7.44 -1.37
C LYS A 135 9.82 6.82 -2.17
N GLY A 136 9.47 5.92 -3.10
CA GLY A 136 10.48 5.14 -3.81
C GLY A 136 11.31 4.28 -2.84
N GLN A 137 12.61 4.49 -2.80
CA GLN A 137 13.55 3.82 -1.89
C GLN A 137 14.02 4.72 -0.75
N VAL A 138 13.25 5.76 -0.41
CA VAL A 138 13.58 6.67 0.68
C VAL A 138 12.51 6.61 1.76
N ALA A 139 12.91 6.31 2.98
CA ALA A 139 12.09 6.40 4.18
C ALA A 139 12.38 7.74 4.88
N HIS A 140 11.37 8.58 5.00
CA HIS A 140 11.43 9.90 5.60
C HIS A 140 10.91 9.81 7.03
N PHE A 141 11.81 9.75 8.04
CA PHE A 141 11.44 9.72 9.45
C PHE A 141 11.00 11.12 9.90
N ILE A 142 9.70 11.25 10.18
CA ILE A 142 9.04 12.53 10.41
C ILE A 142 9.18 12.97 11.87
N ASP A 143 8.63 12.21 12.80
CA ASP A 143 8.68 12.54 14.24
C ASP A 143 8.40 11.30 15.10
N VAL A 144 8.68 11.44 16.39
CA VAL A 144 8.27 10.50 17.45
C VAL A 144 7.22 11.19 18.31
N LYS A 145 6.04 10.59 18.40
CA LYS A 145 4.93 11.11 19.22
C LYS A 145 4.33 10.00 20.08
N LYS A 146 3.57 10.38 21.10
CA LYS A 146 2.79 9.43 21.90
C LYS A 146 1.72 8.77 21.06
N HIS A 147 1.37 7.54 21.41
CA HIS A 147 0.31 6.78 20.74
C HIS A 147 -1.01 7.57 20.76
N PRO A 148 -1.56 7.93 19.57
CA PRO A 148 -2.77 8.73 19.48
C PRO A 148 -3.98 8.01 20.07
N GLN A 149 -4.98 8.79 20.50
CA GLN A 149 -6.28 8.27 20.95
C GLN A 149 -7.41 9.06 20.29
N GLY A 150 -8.49 8.38 19.90
CA GLY A 150 -9.66 9.05 19.32
C GLY A 150 -9.33 9.89 18.09
N SER A 151 -9.62 11.20 18.16
CA SER A 151 -9.38 12.17 17.08
C SER A 151 -7.91 12.50 16.84
N ASP A 152 -7.02 12.18 17.78
CA ASP A 152 -5.57 12.48 17.69
C ASP A 152 -4.87 11.64 16.61
N TRP A 153 -5.59 10.71 15.97
CA TRP A 153 -5.12 9.98 14.79
C TRP A 153 -4.99 10.84 13.52
N PHE A 154 -5.62 12.01 13.48
CA PHE A 154 -5.26 13.07 12.56
C PHE A 154 -4.34 14.04 13.26
N ASP A 155 -3.16 14.26 12.74
CA ASP A 155 -2.12 15.10 13.35
C ASP A 155 -1.52 16.02 12.26
N ARG A 156 -1.96 17.28 12.27
CA ARG A 156 -1.50 18.32 11.35
C ARG A 156 -0.01 18.59 11.48
N ASP A 157 0.54 18.50 12.68
CA ASP A 157 1.97 18.79 12.91
C ASP A 157 2.86 17.83 12.10
N LEU A 158 2.44 16.57 11.91
CA LEU A 158 3.16 15.64 11.03
C LEU A 158 3.20 16.14 9.59
N LEU A 159 2.10 16.69 9.09
CA LEU A 159 2.03 17.27 7.74
C LEU A 159 2.86 18.55 7.64
N GLU A 160 2.88 19.38 8.70
CA GLU A 160 3.73 20.57 8.80
C GLU A 160 5.21 20.19 8.72
N ILE A 161 5.63 19.17 9.46
CA ILE A 161 7.02 18.69 9.43
C ILE A 161 7.37 18.18 8.02
N VAL A 162 6.47 17.42 7.38
CA VAL A 162 6.68 16.96 5.99
C VAL A 162 6.78 18.16 5.05
N TYR A 163 5.90 19.15 5.17
CA TYR A 163 5.91 20.35 4.34
C TYR A 163 7.22 21.15 4.48
N GLN A 164 7.71 21.31 5.70
CA GLN A 164 8.94 22.06 5.99
C GLN A 164 10.22 21.35 5.51
N ASN A 165 10.23 20.02 5.53
CA ASN A 165 11.44 19.23 5.20
C ASN A 165 11.41 18.69 3.76
N TRP A 166 10.22 18.27 3.27
CA TRP A 166 10.07 17.59 2.00
C TRP A 166 8.74 17.96 1.32
N PRO A 167 8.52 19.23 0.90
CA PRO A 167 7.23 19.70 0.37
C PRO A 167 6.76 18.92 -0.86
N ASN A 168 7.70 18.33 -1.62
CA ASN A 168 7.42 17.49 -2.77
C ASN A 168 6.77 16.12 -2.43
N LEU A 169 6.70 15.76 -1.16
CA LEU A 169 5.96 14.57 -0.71
C LEU A 169 4.47 14.84 -0.53
N LEU A 170 4.05 16.10 -0.55
CA LEU A 170 2.66 16.50 -0.41
C LEU A 170 2.07 16.96 -1.76
N VAL A 171 0.78 16.74 -1.93
CA VAL A 171 0.04 17.21 -3.12
C VAL A 171 -0.67 18.52 -2.79
N TYR A 172 -0.04 19.62 -3.19
CA TYR A 172 -0.50 20.97 -2.92
C TYR A 172 -0.77 21.72 -4.25
N PRO A 173 -1.99 21.63 -4.81
CA PRO A 173 -2.29 22.23 -6.10
C PRO A 173 -2.24 23.75 -6.05
N ASN A 174 -1.60 24.36 -7.04
CA ASN A 174 -1.56 25.80 -7.18
C ASN A 174 -2.96 26.38 -7.52
N GLY A 175 -3.26 27.54 -6.97
CA GLY A 175 -4.48 28.30 -7.32
C GLY A 175 -5.72 27.94 -6.51
N LEU A 176 -5.71 26.87 -5.73
CA LEU A 176 -6.79 26.58 -4.79
C LEU A 176 -6.51 27.30 -3.46
N ARG A 177 -7.48 28.12 -3.02
CA ARG A 177 -7.39 28.86 -1.77
C ARG A 177 -8.44 28.34 -0.78
N SER A 178 -8.09 28.30 0.48
CA SER A 178 -9.02 28.09 1.59
C SER A 178 -8.95 29.27 2.56
N CYS A 179 -10.10 29.74 2.97
CA CYS A 179 -10.20 30.80 3.99
C CYS A 179 -10.42 30.22 5.39
N GLU A 180 -10.61 28.90 5.50
CA GLU A 180 -10.94 28.23 6.75
C GLU A 180 -9.71 27.62 7.38
N ASN A 181 -9.61 27.74 8.70
CA ASN A 181 -8.64 27.00 9.50
C ASN A 181 -9.43 26.08 10.44
N LEU A 182 -9.64 24.84 9.97
CA LEU A 182 -10.39 23.85 10.73
C LEU A 182 -9.48 23.21 11.79
N PRO A 183 -9.95 22.99 13.04
CA PRO A 183 -9.22 22.26 14.05
C PRO A 183 -9.14 20.76 13.70
N ASP A 184 -8.11 20.08 14.18
CA ASP A 184 -7.77 18.69 13.82
C ASP A 184 -8.90 17.69 14.08
N ASN A 185 -9.65 17.86 15.17
CA ASN A 185 -10.80 17.02 15.46
C ASN A 185 -11.92 17.15 14.41
N GLN A 186 -12.14 18.33 13.85
CA GLN A 186 -13.11 18.51 12.75
C GLN A 186 -12.60 17.90 11.46
N ILE A 187 -11.31 18.05 11.15
CA ILE A 187 -10.69 17.41 9.99
C ILE A 187 -10.79 15.89 10.11
N TYR A 188 -10.53 15.34 11.30
CA TYR A 188 -10.70 13.90 11.56
C TYR A 188 -12.14 13.44 11.27
N GLU A 189 -13.15 14.17 11.74
CA GLU A 189 -14.56 13.83 11.48
C GLU A 189 -14.93 13.96 9.99
N LEU A 190 -14.40 14.96 9.28
CA LEU A 190 -14.57 15.11 7.83
C LEU A 190 -13.93 13.92 7.08
N THR A 191 -12.72 13.52 7.48
CA THR A 191 -12.01 12.38 6.88
C THR A 191 -12.78 11.07 7.05
N LYS A 192 -13.43 10.87 8.22
CA LYS A 192 -14.34 9.72 8.45
C LYS A 192 -15.54 9.72 7.50
N ARG A 193 -15.94 10.90 7.03
CA ARG A 193 -17.02 11.09 6.03
C ARG A 193 -16.46 11.15 4.60
N CYS A 194 -15.23 10.67 4.38
CA CYS A 194 -14.56 10.64 3.08
C CYS A 194 -14.26 12.01 2.45
N VAL A 195 -14.28 13.09 3.26
CA VAL A 195 -13.73 14.38 2.86
C VAL A 195 -12.25 14.40 3.20
N THR A 196 -11.40 14.27 2.20
CA THR A 196 -9.98 13.96 2.39
C THR A 196 -9.03 15.10 2.04
N PHE A 197 -9.51 16.14 1.37
CA PHE A 197 -8.76 17.37 1.16
C PHE A 197 -8.98 18.33 2.34
N ILE A 198 -7.93 18.99 2.77
CA ILE A 198 -7.94 19.83 3.98
C ILE A 198 -7.41 21.23 3.73
N PRO A 199 -7.90 22.26 4.46
CA PRO A 199 -7.27 23.57 4.50
C PRO A 199 -5.85 23.49 5.07
N PHE A 200 -4.89 24.10 4.35
CA PHE A 200 -3.48 24.07 4.73
C PHE A 200 -2.74 25.27 4.14
N HIS A 201 -2.07 26.09 4.97
CA HIS A 201 -1.32 27.28 4.56
C HIS A 201 -2.06 28.22 3.59
N GLY A 202 -3.34 28.47 3.83
CA GLY A 202 -4.17 29.32 2.98
C GLY A 202 -4.56 28.70 1.63
N GLY A 203 -4.17 27.48 1.38
CA GLY A 203 -4.56 26.66 0.25
C GLY A 203 -5.28 25.38 0.68
N VAL A 204 -5.26 24.39 -0.20
CA VAL A 204 -5.88 23.09 0.01
C VAL A 204 -4.85 21.98 -0.21
N LEU A 205 -4.63 21.15 0.78
CA LEU A 205 -3.81 19.97 0.68
C LEU A 205 -4.66 18.77 0.26
N PHE A 206 -4.21 18.07 -0.78
CA PHE A 206 -4.84 16.85 -1.27
C PHE A 206 -4.13 15.62 -0.71
N PRO A 207 -4.86 14.53 -0.45
CA PRO A 207 -4.25 13.30 0.03
C PRO A 207 -3.26 12.74 -1.00
N THR A 208 -2.10 12.30 -0.55
CA THR A 208 -1.06 11.71 -1.40
C THR A 208 -1.46 10.36 -1.96
N SER A 209 -2.28 9.62 -1.21
CA SER A 209 -2.80 8.29 -1.55
C SER A 209 -4.19 8.32 -2.21
N MET A 210 -4.62 9.43 -2.79
CA MET A 210 -5.98 9.62 -3.34
C MET A 210 -7.12 9.50 -2.31
N GLY A 211 -6.81 9.45 -1.01
CA GLY A 211 -7.78 9.47 0.07
C GLY A 211 -8.59 8.19 0.25
N VAL A 212 -9.74 8.36 0.90
CA VAL A 212 -10.69 7.28 1.21
C VAL A 212 -11.93 7.44 0.35
N MET A 213 -12.32 6.38 -0.33
CA MET A 213 -13.55 6.35 -1.14
C MET A 213 -14.79 6.26 -0.25
N SER A 214 -15.99 6.50 -0.80
CA SER A 214 -17.26 6.39 -0.07
C SER A 214 -17.52 4.97 0.48
N SER A 215 -16.95 3.94 -0.14
CA SER A 215 -16.94 2.57 0.39
C SER A 215 -16.03 2.40 1.62
N GLY A 216 -15.22 3.42 1.97
CA GLY A 216 -14.17 3.35 2.99
C GLY A 216 -12.87 2.71 2.52
N ASP A 217 -12.77 2.36 1.26
CA ASP A 217 -11.58 1.79 0.67
C ASP A 217 -10.55 2.86 0.34
N SER A 218 -9.27 2.48 0.32
CA SER A 218 -8.19 3.36 -0.15
C SER A 218 -8.38 3.68 -1.63
N GLY A 219 -8.40 4.96 -1.99
CA GLY A 219 -8.50 5.40 -3.38
C GLY A 219 -7.37 4.86 -4.24
N THR A 220 -6.16 4.72 -3.68
CA THR A 220 -5.03 4.08 -4.36
C THR A 220 -5.30 2.60 -4.65
N ALA A 221 -5.88 1.85 -3.70
CA ALA A 221 -6.22 0.44 -3.90
C ALA A 221 -7.28 0.28 -5.01
N VAL A 222 -8.36 1.05 -4.92
CA VAL A 222 -9.44 1.02 -5.93
C VAL A 222 -8.90 1.32 -7.32
N ARG A 223 -8.12 2.39 -7.47
CA ARG A 223 -7.53 2.78 -8.76
C ARG A 223 -6.57 1.73 -9.32
N ALA A 224 -5.73 1.16 -8.47
CA ALA A 224 -4.77 0.14 -8.89
C ALA A 224 -5.48 -1.13 -9.40
N ILE A 225 -6.47 -1.62 -8.66
CA ILE A 225 -7.23 -2.81 -9.06
C ILE A 225 -8.07 -2.53 -10.32
N GLN A 226 -8.67 -1.34 -10.41
CA GLN A 226 -9.39 -0.93 -11.62
C GLN A 226 -8.47 -0.89 -12.85
N PHE A 227 -7.25 -0.36 -12.72
CA PHE A 227 -6.26 -0.38 -13.80
C PHE A 227 -5.89 -1.80 -14.19
N ILE A 228 -5.61 -2.70 -13.23
CA ILE A 228 -5.27 -4.11 -13.47
C ILE A 228 -6.41 -4.81 -14.19
N PHE A 229 -7.64 -4.68 -13.71
CA PHE A 229 -8.81 -5.33 -14.30
C PHE A 229 -9.14 -4.84 -15.72
N ASN A 230 -8.96 -3.55 -15.96
CA ASN A 230 -9.11 -2.99 -17.31
C ASN A 230 -8.01 -3.50 -18.25
N SER A 231 -6.77 -3.61 -17.74
CA SER A 231 -5.65 -4.18 -18.50
C SER A 231 -5.90 -5.65 -18.84
N PHE A 232 -6.40 -6.47 -17.92
CA PHE A 232 -6.79 -7.86 -18.22
C PHE A 232 -7.83 -7.93 -19.32
N ALA A 233 -8.89 -7.13 -19.24
CA ALA A 233 -9.94 -7.13 -20.26
C ALA A 233 -9.42 -6.72 -21.67
N LEU A 234 -8.42 -5.84 -21.74
CA LEU A 234 -7.77 -5.48 -22.99
C LEU A 234 -6.92 -6.63 -23.52
N TRP A 235 -6.16 -7.31 -22.65
CA TRP A 235 -5.33 -8.44 -23.04
C TRP A 235 -6.16 -9.66 -23.44
N GLU A 236 -7.27 -9.96 -22.77
CA GLU A 236 -8.20 -11.02 -23.15
C GLU A 236 -8.70 -10.81 -24.58
N LYS A 237 -9.16 -9.60 -24.90
CA LYS A 237 -9.60 -9.22 -26.26
C LYS A 237 -8.48 -9.30 -27.30
N GLN A 238 -7.25 -8.91 -26.90
CA GLN A 238 -6.11 -8.97 -27.82
C GLN A 238 -5.72 -10.42 -28.14
N ILE A 239 -5.69 -11.28 -27.12
CA ILE A 239 -5.41 -12.72 -27.29
C ILE A 239 -6.47 -13.39 -28.17
N GLU A 240 -7.75 -13.09 -27.95
CA GLU A 240 -8.85 -13.59 -28.79
C GLU A 240 -8.71 -13.13 -30.25
N LYS A 241 -8.36 -11.87 -30.47
CA LYS A 241 -8.15 -11.31 -31.81
C LYS A 241 -6.95 -11.94 -32.54
N ASP A 242 -5.89 -12.24 -31.81
CA ASP A 242 -4.63 -12.74 -32.33
C ASP A 242 -4.56 -14.29 -32.34
N GLU A 243 -5.67 -15.00 -32.10
CA GLU A 243 -5.71 -16.46 -31.94
C GLU A 243 -5.03 -17.18 -33.10
N GLU A 244 -5.27 -16.77 -34.34
CA GLU A 244 -4.65 -17.39 -35.52
C GLU A 244 -3.13 -17.25 -35.53
N ASN A 245 -2.61 -16.06 -35.21
CA ASN A 245 -1.18 -15.82 -35.11
C ASN A 245 -0.55 -16.63 -33.96
N ILE A 246 -1.25 -16.75 -32.85
CA ILE A 246 -0.82 -17.57 -31.71
C ILE A 246 -0.72 -19.04 -32.12
N ARG A 247 -1.70 -19.57 -32.87
CA ARG A 247 -1.67 -20.94 -33.39
C ARG A 247 -0.51 -21.17 -34.36
N VAL A 248 -0.22 -20.19 -35.23
CA VAL A 248 0.96 -20.24 -36.13
C VAL A 248 2.25 -20.30 -35.31
N GLU A 249 2.36 -19.52 -34.27
CA GLU A 249 3.55 -19.50 -33.39
C GLU A 249 3.72 -20.80 -32.60
N ILE A 250 2.64 -21.39 -32.06
CA ILE A 250 2.65 -22.70 -31.41
C ILE A 250 3.21 -23.75 -32.38
N ASN A 251 2.73 -23.76 -33.62
CA ASN A 251 3.19 -24.68 -34.63
C ASN A 251 4.66 -24.45 -35.02
N ARG A 252 5.08 -23.20 -35.14
CA ARG A 252 6.48 -22.82 -35.41
C ARG A 252 7.44 -23.29 -34.31
N LEU A 253 7.00 -23.29 -33.08
CA LEU A 253 7.77 -23.77 -31.92
C LEU A 253 7.71 -25.28 -31.72
N HIS A 254 6.98 -26.01 -32.60
CA HIS A 254 6.73 -27.44 -32.48
C HIS A 254 6.10 -27.87 -31.16
N HIS A 255 5.32 -26.98 -30.56
CA HIS A 255 4.54 -27.30 -29.37
C HIS A 255 3.25 -28.05 -29.73
N PRO A 256 2.70 -28.85 -28.81
CA PRO A 256 1.42 -29.53 -29.06
C PRO A 256 0.30 -28.50 -29.25
N MET A 257 -0.55 -28.72 -30.27
CA MET A 257 -1.63 -27.79 -30.62
C MET A 257 -2.91 -28.15 -29.86
N PRO A 258 -3.44 -27.28 -28.99
CA PRO A 258 -4.71 -27.51 -28.31
C PRO A 258 -5.90 -27.31 -29.26
N GLU A 259 -6.99 -28.06 -29.07
CA GLU A 259 -8.24 -27.83 -29.78
C GLU A 259 -8.76 -26.41 -29.59
N LYS A 260 -8.74 -25.96 -28.33
CA LYS A 260 -9.11 -24.61 -27.90
C LYS A 260 -8.01 -24.00 -27.06
N LEU A 261 -7.59 -22.77 -27.41
CA LEU A 261 -6.67 -22.01 -26.56
C LEU A 261 -7.37 -21.59 -25.28
N ASN A 262 -6.77 -21.94 -24.15
CA ASN A 262 -7.28 -21.57 -22.84
C ASN A 262 -6.14 -21.08 -21.95
N PHE A 263 -6.02 -19.77 -21.85
CA PHE A 263 -5.00 -19.13 -21.04
C PHE A 263 -5.47 -18.94 -19.60
N SER A 264 -4.61 -19.26 -18.65
CA SER A 264 -4.69 -18.91 -17.25
C SER A 264 -3.71 -17.77 -16.94
N LEU A 265 -3.96 -17.05 -15.85
CA LEU A 265 -3.05 -16.00 -15.36
C LEU A 265 -1.98 -16.63 -14.46
N ILE A 266 -0.73 -16.31 -14.72
CA ILE A 266 0.38 -16.57 -13.79
C ILE A 266 1.20 -15.30 -13.55
N ILE A 267 2.05 -15.35 -12.52
CA ILE A 267 3.00 -14.29 -12.20
C ILE A 267 4.42 -14.84 -12.42
N GLU A 268 5.19 -14.18 -13.28
CA GLU A 268 6.58 -14.56 -13.55
C GLU A 268 7.44 -13.29 -13.73
N ASP A 269 8.60 -13.23 -13.10
CA ASP A 269 9.57 -12.11 -13.21
C ASP A 269 8.96 -10.72 -13.00
N ASN A 270 8.02 -10.59 -12.07
CA ASN A 270 7.26 -9.36 -11.81
C ASN A 270 6.36 -8.90 -12.97
N TYR A 271 5.93 -9.82 -13.82
CA TYR A 271 4.94 -9.59 -14.86
C TYR A 271 3.71 -10.47 -14.68
N PHE A 272 2.57 -9.96 -15.08
CA PHE A 272 1.43 -10.78 -15.38
C PHE A 272 1.67 -11.47 -16.74
N VAL A 273 1.44 -12.78 -16.78
CA VAL A 273 1.72 -13.63 -17.93
C VAL A 273 0.47 -14.48 -18.20
N ALA A 274 -0.01 -14.46 -19.43
CA ALA A 274 -1.00 -15.42 -19.88
C ALA A 274 -0.29 -16.72 -20.26
N TYR A 275 -0.68 -17.83 -19.64
CA TYR A 275 -0.06 -19.13 -19.79
C TYR A 275 -1.05 -20.15 -20.35
N GLU A 276 -0.71 -20.76 -21.46
CA GLU A 276 -1.45 -21.87 -22.07
C GLU A 276 -0.72 -23.17 -21.73
N ASP A 277 -1.34 -23.98 -20.89
CA ASP A 277 -0.69 -25.14 -20.24
C ASP A 277 -0.36 -26.26 -21.24
N TYR A 278 -1.26 -26.59 -22.17
CA TYR A 278 -1.06 -27.68 -23.11
C TYR A 278 0.05 -27.37 -24.11
N ALA A 279 0.08 -26.16 -24.67
CA ALA A 279 1.11 -25.73 -25.60
C ALA A 279 2.36 -25.21 -24.87
N GLN A 280 2.36 -25.09 -23.54
CA GLN A 280 3.46 -24.51 -22.75
C GLN A 280 3.83 -23.10 -23.23
N LEU A 281 2.85 -22.34 -23.74
CA LEU A 281 3.07 -21.01 -24.29
C LEU A 281 2.84 -19.93 -23.25
N LYS A 282 3.77 -18.99 -23.18
CA LYS A 282 3.71 -17.83 -22.28
C LYS A 282 3.64 -16.53 -23.06
N ILE A 283 2.66 -15.71 -22.76
CA ILE A 283 2.52 -14.35 -23.31
C ILE A 283 2.70 -13.36 -22.18
N ARG A 284 3.82 -12.65 -22.16
CA ARG A 284 4.09 -11.60 -21.18
C ARG A 284 3.20 -10.40 -21.47
N MET A 285 2.37 -9.99 -20.50
CA MET A 285 1.39 -8.92 -20.66
C MET A 285 1.93 -7.56 -20.15
N PHE A 286 1.91 -7.33 -18.86
CA PHE A 286 2.35 -6.07 -18.26
C PHE A 286 2.95 -6.28 -16.87
N ALA A 287 3.75 -5.31 -16.42
CA ALA A 287 4.43 -5.40 -15.14
C ALA A 287 3.45 -5.30 -13.97
N ILE A 288 3.72 -6.08 -12.94
CA ILE A 288 2.97 -6.03 -11.69
C ILE A 288 3.29 -4.72 -10.96
N PRO A 289 2.27 -3.99 -10.45
CA PRO A 289 2.51 -2.82 -9.62
C PRO A 289 3.42 -3.15 -8.44
N ARG A 290 4.37 -2.26 -8.13
CA ARG A 290 5.41 -2.49 -7.11
C ARG A 290 4.87 -3.00 -5.77
N LEU A 291 3.68 -2.56 -5.38
CA LEU A 291 3.06 -2.96 -4.13
C LEU A 291 2.68 -4.45 -4.09
N LEU A 292 2.38 -5.04 -5.25
CA LEU A 292 2.04 -6.47 -5.38
C LEU A 292 3.28 -7.36 -5.62
N GLN A 293 4.47 -6.77 -5.82
CA GLN A 293 5.71 -7.54 -6.04
C GLN A 293 6.20 -8.26 -4.77
N SER A 294 5.60 -8.00 -3.62
CA SER A 294 5.86 -8.73 -2.38
C SER A 294 5.02 -10.01 -2.24
N VAL A 295 4.03 -10.20 -3.12
CA VAL A 295 3.23 -11.43 -3.22
C VAL A 295 4.08 -12.44 -4.01
N LYS A 296 4.54 -13.49 -3.34
CA LYS A 296 5.26 -14.61 -3.96
C LYS A 296 4.44 -15.87 -3.83
#